data_8f247020c2eefc5a81f2ccb0975dc094
#
_entry.id   8f247020c2eefc5a81f2ccb0975dc094
#
_cell.length_a   1.000
_cell.length_b   1.000
_cell.length_c   1.000
_cell.angle_alpha   90.00
_cell.angle_beta   90.00
_cell.angle_gamma   90.00
#
_symmetry.space_group_name_H-M   'P 1'
#
loop_
_entity.id
_entity.type
_entity.pdbx_description
1 polymer ?
#
loop_
_entity_poly.entity_id
_entity_poly.type
_entity_poly.pdbx_seq_one_letter_code
_entity_poly.pdbx_strand_id
1 'polypeptide(L)'
;VDELLHQAMEPVLRDLRGAGIAAPRIEDDDWSDDPDAAAVMLWSSDGSGTGVYVSRSAPACERVAAMADQVQEWAIEELWGQASTSWPECPRHPNGHPMKATTRDGVAVWSCPADQTPFSEVGAL
;
A
#
# COMPACT_ATOMS: atom_id res chain seq x y z
N VAL A 1 2.75 11.26 -13.34
CA VAL A 1 2.36 10.97 -11.95
C VAL A 1 2.89 12.08 -11.05
N ASP A 2 2.06 12.53 -10.13
CA ASP A 2 2.46 13.53 -9.14
C ASP A 2 3.65 13.04 -8.32
N GLU A 3 4.64 13.89 -8.11
CA GLU A 3 5.88 13.51 -7.43
C GLU A 3 5.65 13.04 -5.99
N LEU A 4 4.78 13.71 -5.25
CA LEU A 4 4.48 13.31 -3.87
C LEU A 4 3.82 11.93 -3.83
N LEU A 5 2.94 11.66 -4.78
CA LEU A 5 2.29 10.35 -4.87
C LEU A 5 3.30 9.28 -5.29
N HIS A 6 4.17 9.59 -6.24
CA HIS A 6 5.21 8.66 -6.68
C HIS A 6 6.14 8.28 -5.52
N GLN A 7 6.57 9.25 -4.73
CA GLN A 7 7.42 9.00 -3.55
C GLN A 7 6.72 8.12 -2.51
N ALA A 8 5.41 8.30 -2.35
CA ALA A 8 4.64 7.49 -1.41
C ALA A 8 4.42 6.07 -1.92
N MET A 9 4.27 5.90 -3.22
CA MET A 9 3.94 4.62 -3.84
C MET A 9 5.16 3.72 -4.07
N GLU A 10 6.30 4.28 -4.40
CA GLU A 10 7.48 3.50 -4.79
C GLU A 10 7.91 2.45 -3.76
N PRO A 11 8.02 2.76 -2.45
CA PRO A 11 8.39 1.73 -1.48
C PRO A 11 7.34 0.61 -1.38
N VAL A 12 6.06 0.94 -1.51
CA VAL A 12 4.99 -0.06 -1.45
C VAL A 12 5.05 -0.99 -2.66
N LEU A 13 5.28 -0.44 -3.84
CA LEU A 13 5.43 -1.25 -5.06
C LEU A 13 6.66 -2.15 -5.00
N ARG A 14 7.73 -1.69 -4.35
CA ARG A 14 8.92 -2.49 -4.14
C ARG A 14 8.60 -3.73 -3.32
N ASP A 15 7.84 -3.58 -2.24
CA ASP A 15 7.42 -4.70 -1.41
C ASP A 15 6.50 -5.66 -2.18
N LEU A 16 5.61 -5.09 -2.99
CA LEU A 16 4.70 -5.87 -3.83
C LEU A 16 5.48 -6.74 -4.82
N ARG A 17 6.45 -6.15 -5.51
CA ARG A 17 7.29 -6.86 -6.47
C ARG A 17 8.14 -7.92 -5.79
N GLY A 18 8.65 -7.63 -4.59
CA GLY A 18 9.42 -8.59 -3.80
C GLY A 18 8.62 -9.83 -3.41
N ALA A 19 7.30 -9.70 -3.29
CA ALA A 19 6.41 -10.81 -3.00
C ALA A 19 5.97 -11.57 -4.26
N GLY A 20 6.41 -11.15 -5.44
CA GLY A 20 6.02 -11.76 -6.70
C GLY A 20 4.61 -11.40 -7.15
N ILE A 21 4.01 -10.36 -6.58
CA ILE A 21 2.68 -9.90 -6.96
C ILE A 21 2.83 -8.93 -8.12
N ALA A 22 2.07 -9.14 -9.20
CA ALA A 22 2.10 -8.25 -10.35
C ALA A 22 1.58 -6.87 -9.97
N ALA A 23 2.37 -5.84 -10.28
CA ALA A 23 1.98 -4.47 -9.99
C ALA A 23 0.79 -4.04 -10.86
N PRO A 24 -0.09 -3.16 -10.35
CA PRO A 24 -1.18 -2.61 -11.16
C PRO A 24 -0.63 -1.66 -12.22
N ARG A 25 -1.43 -1.42 -13.26
CA ARG A 25 -1.16 -0.32 -14.19
C ARG A 25 -1.62 0.97 -13.52
N ILE A 26 -0.77 1.95 -13.47
CA ILE A 26 -1.04 3.22 -12.79
C ILE A 26 -1.37 4.27 -13.86
N GLU A 27 -2.51 4.93 -13.70
CA GLU A 27 -2.94 5.97 -14.62
C GLU A 27 -3.24 7.25 -13.88
N ASP A 28 -2.69 8.36 -14.37
CA ASP A 28 -2.98 9.67 -13.83
C ASP A 28 -4.46 9.98 -14.02
N ASP A 29 -5.18 10.14 -12.93
CA ASP A 29 -6.58 10.47 -12.93
C ASP A 29 -6.91 11.19 -11.63
N ASP A 30 -7.16 12.48 -11.71
CA ASP A 30 -7.58 13.26 -10.55
C ASP A 30 -9.07 13.04 -10.31
N TRP A 31 -9.41 11.82 -9.90
CA TRP A 31 -10.78 11.43 -9.60
C TRP A 31 -11.32 12.09 -8.33
N SER A 32 -10.41 12.61 -7.49
CA SER A 32 -10.77 13.35 -6.27
C SER A 32 -10.83 14.83 -6.60
N ASP A 33 -11.90 15.49 -6.20
CA ASP A 33 -12.04 16.95 -6.38
C ASP A 33 -11.36 17.74 -5.26
N ASP A 34 -10.62 17.07 -4.39
CA ASP A 34 -9.92 17.70 -3.27
C ASP A 34 -8.56 18.24 -3.72
N PRO A 35 -8.33 19.57 -3.66
CA PRO A 35 -7.05 20.15 -4.07
C PRO A 35 -5.87 19.71 -3.20
N ASP A 36 -6.10 19.20 -1.98
CA ASP A 36 -5.05 18.64 -1.12
C ASP A 36 -4.71 17.20 -1.46
N ALA A 37 -5.47 16.55 -2.32
CA ALA A 37 -5.23 15.15 -2.68
C ALA A 37 -4.41 15.01 -3.97
N ALA A 38 -3.43 14.11 -3.94
CA ALA A 38 -2.78 13.60 -5.14
C ALA A 38 -3.37 12.21 -5.39
N ALA A 39 -4.01 12.01 -6.54
CA ALA A 39 -4.80 10.81 -6.82
C ALA A 39 -4.41 10.16 -8.14
N VAL A 40 -4.53 8.83 -8.20
CA VAL A 40 -4.36 8.05 -9.42
C VAL A 40 -5.35 6.88 -9.41
N MET A 41 -5.48 6.22 -10.56
CA MET A 41 -6.20 4.95 -10.68
C MET A 41 -5.20 3.80 -10.77
N LEU A 42 -5.50 2.72 -10.06
CA LEU A 42 -4.80 1.45 -10.20
C LEU A 42 -5.69 0.52 -11.01
N TRP A 43 -5.16 0.00 -12.12
CA TRP A 43 -5.90 -0.90 -13.00
C TRP A 43 -5.38 -2.32 -12.87
N SER A 44 -6.30 -3.23 -12.56
CA SER A 44 -6.01 -4.67 -12.49
C SER A 44 -6.02 -5.29 -13.88
N SER A 45 -5.44 -6.49 -14.00
CA SER A 45 -5.38 -7.19 -15.28
C SER A 45 -6.76 -7.58 -15.83
N ASP A 46 -7.77 -7.68 -14.99
CA ASP A 46 -9.14 -7.98 -15.41
C ASP A 46 -9.91 -6.74 -15.87
N GLY A 47 -9.27 -5.57 -15.85
CA GLY A 47 -9.89 -4.31 -16.27
C GLY A 47 -10.56 -3.52 -15.15
N SER A 48 -10.62 -4.05 -13.93
CA SER A 48 -11.19 -3.31 -12.80
C SER A 48 -10.22 -2.22 -12.32
N GLY A 49 -10.78 -1.11 -11.84
CA GLY A 49 -10.01 0.04 -11.39
C GLY A 49 -10.29 0.38 -9.93
N THR A 50 -9.26 0.88 -9.25
CA THR A 50 -9.34 1.33 -7.87
C THR A 50 -8.67 2.69 -7.74
N GLY A 51 -9.38 3.66 -7.20
CA GLY A 51 -8.81 4.99 -6.93
C GLY A 51 -8.04 4.99 -5.63
N VAL A 52 -6.84 5.55 -5.67
CA VAL A 52 -6.02 5.75 -4.46
C VAL A 52 -5.52 7.17 -4.41
N TYR A 53 -5.21 7.66 -3.22
CA TYR A 53 -4.77 9.04 -3.05
C TYR A 53 -3.92 9.19 -1.80
N VAL A 54 -3.15 10.29 -1.75
CA VAL A 54 -2.46 10.74 -0.54
C VAL A 54 -2.74 12.21 -0.32
N SER A 55 -2.68 12.66 0.93
CA SER A 55 -2.81 14.07 1.29
C SER A 55 -1.49 14.78 1.06
N ARG A 56 -1.51 15.89 0.31
CA ARG A 56 -0.31 16.70 0.03
C ARG A 56 0.23 17.35 1.29
N SER A 57 -0.64 17.68 2.24
CA SER A 57 -0.27 18.35 3.49
C SER A 57 0.21 17.41 4.57
N ALA A 58 0.04 16.09 4.41
CA ALA A 58 0.50 15.13 5.39
C ALA A 58 2.02 14.95 5.34
N PRO A 59 2.66 14.60 6.47
CA PRO A 59 4.08 14.24 6.47
C PRO A 59 4.38 13.06 5.54
N ALA A 60 5.61 12.99 5.03
CA ALA A 60 6.00 11.96 4.08
C ALA A 60 5.75 10.55 4.58
N CYS A 61 6.08 10.27 5.84
CA CYS A 61 5.85 8.92 6.41
C CYS A 61 4.37 8.56 6.46
N GLU A 62 3.50 9.51 6.75
CA GLU A 62 2.07 9.28 6.76
C GLU A 62 1.52 9.04 5.35
N ARG A 63 2.07 9.73 4.34
CA ARG A 63 1.70 9.48 2.95
C ARG A 63 2.08 8.06 2.53
N VAL A 64 3.29 7.60 2.92
CA VAL A 64 3.72 6.23 2.61
C VAL A 64 2.81 5.20 3.29
N ALA A 65 2.52 5.40 4.58
CA ALA A 65 1.66 4.47 5.32
C ALA A 65 0.24 4.42 4.74
N ALA A 66 -0.32 5.58 4.38
CA ALA A 66 -1.65 5.65 3.77
C ALA A 66 -1.68 4.95 2.41
N MET A 67 -0.65 5.14 1.59
CA MET A 67 -0.54 4.46 0.30
C MET A 67 -0.37 2.95 0.49
N ALA A 68 0.44 2.53 1.45
CA ALA A 68 0.64 1.11 1.76
C ALA A 68 -0.68 0.44 2.14
N ASP A 69 -1.49 1.11 2.94
CA ASP A 69 -2.80 0.59 3.34
C ASP A 69 -3.72 0.38 2.14
N GLN A 70 -3.77 1.35 1.23
CA GLN A 70 -4.62 1.28 0.05
C GLN A 70 -4.14 0.22 -0.96
N VAL A 71 -2.83 0.15 -1.20
CA VAL A 71 -2.25 -0.86 -2.11
C VAL A 71 -2.40 -2.25 -1.50
N GLN A 72 -2.30 -2.38 -0.18
CA GLN A 72 -2.53 -3.64 0.52
C GLN A 72 -3.94 -4.16 0.23
N GLU A 73 -4.96 -3.32 0.34
CA GLU A 73 -6.34 -3.72 0.03
C GLU A 73 -6.46 -4.17 -1.43
N TRP A 74 -5.85 -3.44 -2.35
CA TRP A 74 -5.84 -3.81 -3.75
C TRP A 74 -5.19 -5.17 -3.96
N ALA A 75 -4.03 -5.41 -3.31
CA ALA A 75 -3.29 -6.66 -3.46
C ALA A 75 -4.07 -7.85 -2.89
N ILE A 76 -4.73 -7.67 -1.76
CA ILE A 76 -5.54 -8.74 -1.15
C ILE A 76 -6.67 -9.15 -2.08
N GLU A 77 -7.35 -8.19 -2.71
CA GLU A 77 -8.39 -8.48 -3.69
C GLU A 77 -7.84 -9.21 -4.92
N GLU A 78 -6.66 -8.82 -5.40
CA GLU A 78 -6.01 -9.49 -6.54
C GLU A 78 -5.65 -10.95 -6.22
N LEU A 79 -5.27 -11.23 -4.98
CA LEU A 79 -4.90 -12.58 -4.55
C LEU A 79 -6.11 -13.45 -4.23
N TRP A 80 -7.29 -12.85 -4.14
CA TRP A 80 -8.51 -13.55 -3.77
C TRP A 80 -8.80 -14.70 -4.76
N GLY A 81 -8.98 -15.91 -4.23
CA GLY A 81 -9.26 -17.09 -5.02
C GLY A 81 -8.02 -17.79 -5.59
N GLN A 82 -6.82 -17.26 -5.39
CA GLN A 82 -5.59 -17.86 -5.90
C GLN A 82 -4.84 -18.66 -4.83
N ALA A 83 -4.68 -18.11 -3.62
CA ALA A 83 -3.95 -18.70 -2.53
C ALA A 83 -4.29 -17.95 -1.23
N SER A 84 -3.35 -17.87 -0.29
CA SER A 84 -3.52 -17.02 0.88
C SER A 84 -3.78 -15.58 0.46
N THR A 85 -4.79 -14.96 1.06
CA THR A 85 -5.14 -13.57 0.79
C THR A 85 -4.46 -12.59 1.75
N SER A 86 -3.62 -13.07 2.65
CA SER A 86 -2.88 -12.21 3.58
C SER A 86 -1.61 -11.71 2.94
N TRP A 87 -1.50 -10.39 2.77
CA TRP A 87 -0.28 -9.74 2.32
C TRP A 87 -0.20 -8.32 2.92
N PRO A 88 0.95 -7.95 3.51
CA PRO A 88 2.08 -8.82 3.85
C PRO A 88 1.70 -9.75 5.00
N GLU A 89 2.18 -10.98 4.95
CA GLU A 89 1.88 -11.96 6.00
C GLU A 89 2.57 -11.56 7.30
N CYS A 90 1.85 -11.64 8.41
CA CYS A 90 2.43 -11.37 9.72
C CYS A 90 3.30 -12.54 10.16
N PRO A 91 4.62 -12.34 10.41
CA PRO A 91 5.51 -13.44 10.79
C PRO A 91 5.13 -14.13 12.09
N ARG A 92 4.43 -13.43 13.00
CA ARG A 92 4.01 -13.98 14.28
C ARG A 92 2.70 -14.76 14.18
N HIS A 93 1.93 -14.53 13.13
CA HIS A 93 0.62 -15.14 12.94
C HIS A 93 0.47 -15.64 11.51
N PRO A 94 1.31 -16.60 11.09
CA PRO A 94 1.23 -17.13 9.73
C PRO A 94 -0.15 -17.75 9.49
N ASN A 95 -0.72 -17.50 8.31
CA ASN A 95 -2.07 -17.90 7.95
C ASN A 95 -3.18 -17.24 8.79
N GLY A 96 -2.83 -16.22 9.56
CA GLY A 96 -3.79 -15.42 10.31
C GLY A 96 -4.13 -14.12 9.58
N HIS A 97 -3.80 -12.99 10.20
CA HIS A 97 -4.05 -11.67 9.64
C HIS A 97 -2.82 -11.13 8.90
N PRO A 98 -3.01 -10.19 7.96
CA PRO A 98 -1.87 -9.49 7.36
C PRO A 98 -1.27 -8.48 8.33
N MET A 99 -0.06 -8.02 8.04
CA MET A 99 0.49 -6.86 8.73
C MET A 99 -0.28 -5.60 8.32
N LYS A 100 -0.16 -4.56 9.13
CA LYS A 100 -0.79 -3.27 8.87
C LYS A 100 0.29 -2.20 8.73
N ALA A 101 0.07 -1.27 7.80
CA ALA A 101 0.95 -0.13 7.65
C ALA A 101 0.62 0.93 8.69
N THR A 102 1.61 1.36 9.43
CA THR A 102 1.48 2.44 10.43
C THR A 102 2.71 3.34 10.36
N THR A 103 2.70 4.42 11.13
CA THR A 103 3.89 5.26 11.29
C THR A 103 4.45 5.07 12.70
N ARG A 104 5.78 5.08 12.80
CA ARG A 104 6.47 4.98 14.07
C ARG A 104 7.78 5.77 14.00
N ASP A 105 7.93 6.73 14.90
CA ASP A 105 9.13 7.59 14.95
C ASP A 105 9.46 8.25 13.60
N GLY A 106 8.44 8.71 12.88
CA GLY A 106 8.60 9.37 11.60
C GLY A 106 8.85 8.45 10.42
N VAL A 107 8.63 7.14 10.58
CA VAL A 107 8.87 6.13 9.54
C VAL A 107 7.61 5.30 9.33
N ALA A 108 7.28 5.00 8.06
CA ALA A 108 6.20 4.08 7.74
C ALA A 108 6.71 2.64 7.89
N VAL A 109 6.00 1.84 8.67
CA VAL A 109 6.40 0.46 8.97
C VAL A 109 5.24 -0.51 8.80
N TRP A 110 5.57 -1.75 8.47
CA TRP A 110 4.64 -2.87 8.55
C TRP A 110 4.70 -3.44 9.95
N SER A 111 3.57 -3.56 10.60
CA SER A 111 3.51 -4.03 12.00
C SER A 111 2.37 -5.02 12.20
N CYS A 112 2.50 -5.83 13.27
CA CYS A 112 1.44 -6.73 13.69
C CYS A 112 0.27 -5.91 14.25
N PRO A 113 -0.95 -6.05 13.71
CA PRO A 113 -2.10 -5.29 14.23
C PRO A 113 -2.56 -5.75 15.62
N ALA A 114 -2.17 -6.96 16.04
CA ALA A 114 -2.59 -7.49 17.35
C ALA A 114 -1.78 -6.88 18.50
N ASP A 115 -0.47 -6.71 18.34
CA ASP A 115 0.40 -6.20 19.41
C ASP A 115 1.24 -5.00 18.98
N GLN A 116 1.07 -4.54 17.74
CA GLN A 116 1.74 -3.36 17.16
C GLN A 116 3.26 -3.49 17.05
N THR A 117 3.79 -4.71 17.08
CA THR A 117 5.22 -4.94 16.88
C THR A 117 5.60 -4.61 15.44
N PRO A 118 6.55 -3.68 15.21
CA PRO A 118 7.03 -3.39 13.85
C PRO A 118 7.98 -4.49 13.37
N PHE A 119 7.86 -4.87 12.11
CA PHE A 119 8.70 -5.91 11.51
C PHE A 119 9.61 -5.38 10.41
N SER A 120 9.14 -4.39 9.67
CA SER A 120 9.89 -3.89 8.52
C SER A 120 9.44 -2.49 8.18
N GLU A 121 10.36 -1.67 7.71
CA GLU A 121 10.00 -0.41 7.06
C GLU A 121 9.29 -0.74 5.74
N VAL A 122 8.27 0.04 5.40
CA VAL A 122 7.60 -0.09 4.11
C VAL A 122 8.64 0.16 3.00
N GLY A 123 8.78 -0.81 2.11
CA GLY A 123 9.80 -0.79 1.07
C GLY A 123 10.99 -1.71 1.33
N ALA A 124 11.05 -2.34 2.51
CA ALA A 124 12.17 -3.17 2.92
C ALA A 124 11.76 -4.62 3.25
N LEU A 125 10.59 -5.05 2.78
CA LEU A 125 10.16 -6.43 3.00
C LEU A 125 11.08 -7.46 2.36
#